data_d81ad7b368d1693157f327e1442f916f
#
_entry.id   d81ad7b368d1693157f327e1442f916f
#
_cell.length_a   1.000
_cell.length_b   1.000
_cell.length_c   1.000
_cell.angle_alpha   90.00
_cell.angle_beta   90.00
_cell.angle_gamma   90.00
#
_symmetry.space_group_name_H-M   'P 1'
#
loop_
_entity.id
_entity.type
_entity.pdbx_description
1 polymer ?
#
loop_
_entity_poly.entity_id
_entity_poly.type
_entity_poly.pdbx_seq_one_letter_code
_entity_poly.pdbx_strand_id
1 'polypeptide(L)' 'MHLYTLQYRFNGEPRTHALELQQPELLPHQAAMHLLQLHFGDAENSLFMPTADATPGQILEQAETAGVTQISVTAP' A
#
# COMPACT_ATOMS: atom_id res chain seq x y z
N MET A 1 -17.91 -5.66 -7.08
CA MET A 1 -16.45 -5.51 -7.10
C MET A 1 -16.06 -4.09 -7.46
N HIS A 2 -15.05 -3.57 -6.80
CA HIS A 2 -14.58 -2.21 -7.03
C HIS A 2 -13.13 -2.26 -7.50
N LEU A 3 -12.86 -1.59 -8.62
CA LEU A 3 -11.52 -1.52 -9.17
C LEU A 3 -10.89 -0.19 -8.74
N TYR A 4 -9.74 -0.28 -8.10
CA TYR A 4 -8.98 0.90 -7.67
C TYR A 4 -7.67 0.97 -8.42
N THR A 5 -7.26 2.18 -8.77
CA THR A 5 -5.95 2.41 -9.37
C THR A 5 -5.08 3.09 -8.32
N LEU A 6 -3.97 2.46 -7.97
CA LEU A 6 -3.03 2.98 -6.99
C LEU A 6 -1.84 3.56 -7.75
N GLN A 7 -1.59 4.84 -7.53
CA GLN A 7 -0.40 5.50 -8.04
C GLN A 7 0.52 5.80 -6.87
N TYR A 8 1.78 5.46 -7.01
CA TYR A 8 2.75 5.63 -5.92
C TYR A 8 4.14 5.71 -6.50
N ARG A 9 5.11 6.00 -5.65
CA ARG A 9 6.52 5.92 -6.01
C ARG A 9 7.18 4.83 -5.19
N PHE A 10 7.95 4.00 -5.86
CA PHE A 10 8.74 2.95 -5.21
C PHE A 10 10.21 3.26 -5.44
N ASN A 11 10.92 3.63 -4.37
CA ASN A 11 12.32 4.07 -4.41
C ASN A 11 12.52 5.23 -5.41
N GLY A 12 11.54 6.14 -5.45
CA GLY A 12 11.59 7.31 -6.31
C GLY A 12 11.07 7.08 -7.73
N GLU A 13 10.72 5.86 -8.09
CA GLU A 13 10.20 5.55 -9.42
C GLU A 13 8.67 5.53 -9.42
N PRO A 14 8.02 6.24 -10.35
CA PRO A 14 6.56 6.21 -10.43
C PRO A 14 6.06 4.84 -10.85
N ARG A 15 5.04 4.36 -10.14
CA ARG A 15 4.44 3.04 -10.38
C ARG A 15 2.92 3.15 -10.32
N THR A 16 2.25 2.24 -11.00
CA THR A 16 0.80 2.14 -10.99
C THR A 16 0.41 0.69 -10.79
N HIS A 17 -0.59 0.47 -9.94
CA HIS A 17 -1.09 -0.88 -9.67
C HIS A 17 -2.61 -0.85 -9.61
N ALA A 18 -3.24 -1.77 -10.33
CA ALA A 18 -4.70 -1.93 -10.29
C ALA A 18 -5.05 -2.98 -9.24
N LEU A 19 -6.06 -2.69 -8.42
CA LEU A 19 -6.46 -3.55 -7.32
C LEU A 19 -7.98 -3.70 -7.31
N GLU A 20 -8.46 -4.94 -7.31
CA GLU A 20 -9.88 -5.26 -7.21
C GLU A 20 -10.22 -5.64 -5.78
N LEU A 21 -11.20 -4.95 -5.20
CA LEU A 21 -11.65 -5.20 -3.85
C LEU A 21 -13.18 -5.18 -3.80
N GLN A 22 -13.75 -5.84 -2.81
CA GLN A 22 -15.18 -5.83 -2.60
C GLN A 22 -15.64 -4.66 -1.73
N GLN A 23 -14.72 -3.98 -1.07
CA GLN A 23 -15.06 -2.85 -0.22
C GLN A 23 -15.33 -1.58 -1.07
N PRO A 24 -16.30 -0.76 -0.65
CA PRO A 24 -16.68 0.44 -1.43
C PRO A 24 -15.72 1.60 -1.27
N GLU A 25 -14.75 1.51 -0.37
CA GLU A 25 -13.81 2.59 -0.09
C GLU A 25 -12.43 2.02 0.18
N LEU A 26 -11.41 2.71 -0.30
CA LEU A 26 -10.03 2.35 -0.04
C LEU A 26 -9.28 3.57 0.46
N LEU A 27 -8.87 3.53 1.71
CA LEU A 27 -8.13 4.64 2.34
C LEU A 27 -6.63 4.52 2.03
N PRO A 28 -5.87 5.63 2.10
CA PRO A 28 -4.44 5.60 1.78
C PRO A 28 -3.64 4.58 2.58
N HIS A 29 -3.91 4.43 3.87
CA HIS A 29 -3.17 3.45 4.69
C HIS A 29 -3.51 2.01 4.28
N GLN A 30 -4.74 1.76 3.82
CA GLN A 30 -5.12 0.45 3.31
C GLN A 30 -4.41 0.15 2.00
N ALA A 31 -4.32 1.16 1.13
CA ALA A 31 -3.55 1.04 -0.11
C ALA A 31 -2.07 0.77 0.19
N ALA A 32 -1.51 1.47 1.17
CA ALA A 32 -0.13 1.25 1.60
C ALA A 32 0.09 -0.19 2.04
N MET A 33 -0.85 -0.76 2.79
CA MET A 33 -0.77 -2.15 3.23
C MET A 33 -0.72 -3.11 2.04
N HIS A 34 -1.59 -2.90 1.05
CA HIS A 34 -1.59 -3.73 -0.16
C HIS A 34 -0.29 -3.61 -0.93
N LEU A 35 0.26 -2.41 -1.03
CA LEU A 35 1.52 -2.19 -1.73
C LEU A 35 2.69 -2.83 -1.00
N LEU A 36 2.69 -2.78 0.33
CA LEU A 36 3.71 -3.46 1.12
C LEU A 36 3.64 -4.98 0.91
N GLN A 37 2.43 -5.54 0.86
CA GLN A 37 2.25 -6.95 0.54
C GLN A 37 2.74 -7.29 -0.86
N LEU A 38 2.46 -6.43 -1.83
CA LEU A 38 2.89 -6.65 -3.21
C LEU A 38 4.41 -6.73 -3.33
N HIS A 39 5.11 -5.83 -2.65
CA HIS A 39 6.57 -5.72 -2.78
C HIS A 39 7.35 -6.54 -1.76
N PHE A 40 6.78 -6.75 -0.57
CA PHE A 40 7.49 -7.36 0.56
C PHE A 40 6.70 -8.48 1.22
N GLY A 41 5.74 -9.07 0.51
CA GLY A 41 4.86 -10.09 1.06
C GLY A 41 5.48 -11.44 1.34
N ASP A 42 6.75 -11.63 0.96
CA ASP A 42 7.48 -12.87 1.23
C ASP A 42 7.81 -13.00 2.71
N ALA A 43 7.91 -14.24 3.18
CA ALA A 43 8.29 -14.50 4.56
C ALA A 43 9.65 -13.89 4.91
N GLU A 44 10.55 -13.82 3.98
CA GLU A 44 11.88 -13.24 4.18
C GLU A 44 11.83 -11.74 4.41
N ASN A 45 10.78 -11.07 3.92
CA ASN A 45 10.62 -9.63 4.02
C ASN A 45 9.54 -9.24 5.02
N SER A 46 9.14 -10.15 5.90
CA SER A 46 8.05 -9.91 6.85
C SER A 46 8.34 -8.75 7.81
N LEU A 47 9.61 -8.38 7.98
CA LEU A 47 10.00 -7.25 8.84
C LEU A 47 9.49 -5.90 8.32
N PHE A 48 9.16 -5.82 7.04
CA PHE A 48 8.60 -4.61 6.44
C PHE A 48 7.09 -4.52 6.53
N MET A 49 6.44 -5.57 7.05
CA MET A 49 4.98 -5.58 7.17
C MET A 49 4.56 -5.00 8.51
N PRO A 50 3.58 -4.08 8.52
CA PRO A 50 3.03 -3.58 9.78
C PRO A 50 2.34 -4.69 10.57
N THR A 51 2.30 -4.54 11.88
CA THR A 51 1.57 -5.46 12.75
C THR A 51 0.06 -5.25 12.61
N ALA A 52 -0.73 -6.21 13.10
CA ALA A 52 -2.18 -6.16 13.00
C ALA A 52 -2.79 -4.94 13.71
N ASP A 53 -2.14 -4.46 14.77
CA ASP A 53 -2.60 -3.30 15.57
C ASP A 53 -1.95 -2.00 15.16
N ALA A 54 -1.25 -1.96 14.02
CA ALA A 54 -0.63 -0.72 13.57
C ALA A 54 -1.69 0.34 13.24
N THR A 55 -1.43 1.57 13.67
CA THR A 55 -2.31 2.69 13.34
C THR A 55 -2.13 3.08 11.88
N PRO A 56 -3.11 3.80 11.27
CA PRO A 56 -2.93 4.29 9.89
C PRO A 56 -1.64 5.07 9.70
N GLY A 57 -1.27 5.93 10.65
CA GLY A 57 -0.02 6.68 10.58
C GLY A 57 1.21 5.78 10.60
N GLN A 58 1.19 4.72 11.40
CA GLN A 58 2.29 3.76 11.45
C GLN A 58 2.44 2.98 10.16
N ILE A 59 1.32 2.61 9.54
CA ILE A 59 1.33 1.90 8.26
C ILE A 59 1.94 2.77 7.16
N LEU A 60 1.53 4.04 7.09
CA LEU A 60 2.06 4.97 6.11
C LEU A 60 3.55 5.24 6.34
N GLU A 61 3.94 5.39 7.60
CA GLU A 61 5.35 5.57 7.95
C GLU A 61 6.19 4.35 7.58
N GLN A 62 5.67 3.16 7.85
CA GLN A 62 6.33 1.91 7.48
C GLN A 62 6.50 1.82 5.97
N ALA A 63 5.47 2.18 5.20
CA ALA A 63 5.52 2.18 3.76
C ALA A 63 6.59 3.15 3.26
N GLU A 64 6.66 4.34 3.83
CA GLU A 64 7.64 5.36 3.48
C GLU A 64 9.07 4.85 3.75
N THR A 65 9.28 4.21 4.89
CA THR A 65 10.56 3.61 5.24
C THR A 65 10.96 2.53 4.24
N ALA A 66 9.99 1.79 3.72
CA ALA A 66 10.23 0.72 2.74
C ALA A 66 10.42 1.26 1.32
N GLY A 67 10.25 2.57 1.11
CA GLY A 67 10.41 3.19 -0.21
C GLY A 67 9.12 3.44 -0.96
N VAL A 68 7.97 3.12 -0.36
CA VAL A 68 6.65 3.35 -0.96
C VAL A 68 6.13 4.71 -0.51
N THR A 69 6.10 5.68 -1.43
CA THR A 69 5.73 7.05 -1.10
C THR A 69 4.70 7.60 -2.08
N GLN A 70 4.11 8.75 -1.75
CA GLN A 70 3.18 9.49 -2.61
C GLN A 70 2.04 8.62 -3.12
N ILE A 71 1.44 7.86 -2.22
CA ILE A 71 0.35 6.95 -2.54
C ILE A 71 -0.91 7.74 -2.87
N SER A 72 -1.50 7.46 -4.02
CA SER A 72 -2.75 8.06 -4.46
C SER A 72 -3.71 6.96 -4.88
N VAL A 73 -4.96 7.05 -4.43
CA VAL A 73 -6.00 6.07 -4.74
C VAL A 73 -7.04 6.71 -5.64
N THR A 74 -7.30 6.10 -6.79
CA THR A 74 -8.33 6.55 -7.72
C THR A 74 -9.37 5.45 -7.85
N ALA A 75 -10.63 5.79 -7.57
CA ALA A 75 -11.75 4.89 -7.81
C ALA A 75 -12.26 5.09 -9.24
N PRO A 76 -12.89 4.07 -9.82
CA PRO A 76 -13.46 4.20 -11.16
C PRO A 76 -14.62 5.17 -11.23
#